data_2245f87235483f9903074b5785c9864f
#
_entry.id   2245f87235483f9903074b5785c9864f
#
_cell.length_a   1.000
_cell.length_b   1.000
_cell.length_c   1.000
_cell.angle_alpha   90.00
_cell.angle_beta   90.00
_cell.angle_gamma   90.00
#
_symmetry.space_group_name_H-M   'P 1'
#
loop_
_entity.id
_entity.type
_entity.pdbx_description
1 polymer ?
#
loop_
_entity_poly.entity_id
_entity_poly.type
_entity_poly.pdbx_seq_one_letter_code
_entity_poly.pdbx_strand_id
1 'polypeptide(L)'
;MRPLPTLLTLSLAAAFGGFAATGVNAWLDNRAEATPPSNAAFTLPTAAALPAAVAGQPVPSLAPMLQQAMPAVVSVNTKQVVRVRNPFFNDPILRRLFPQVPQDRINESLGSGVIIDAQKGYVLTNHHVIENADDVQVTLGDGRTVKAEFIGSDADTDIALIRIKADNLTDIKLADSNALRVGDFVVAIGNPFGFTQTVTSGIVSAVGRSGIRGLGYQNFIQTDASINPGNSGGALVNLQGQLVGINTASFNPQGSMAGNIGLGLAIPSNLARNVVEQLVTKGVVVRGTLGLETQNLTQQMLQGLGVDSLRGALVTRVLPGSAAAAAGVQPGDVVVAANDQRVDSAEALHNYEGLQAVGSAVTLDIRRDGKPLKLKA
;
A
#
# COMPACT_ATOMS: atom_id res chain seq x y z
N MET A 1 -45.93 -28.14 61.09
CA MET A 1 -44.91 -27.83 60.12
C MET A 1 -43.60 -27.67 60.89
N ARG A 2 -42.62 -28.52 60.59
CA ARG A 2 -41.42 -28.62 61.41
C ARG A 2 -40.31 -27.71 60.77
N PRO A 3 -39.72 -26.75 61.50
CA PRO A 3 -38.68 -25.85 60.98
C PRO A 3 -37.24 -26.37 61.11
N LEU A 4 -37.05 -27.69 61.30
CA LEU A 4 -35.70 -28.24 61.52
C LEU A 4 -34.73 -28.31 60.32
N PRO A 5 -35.14 -28.48 59.05
CA PRO A 5 -34.15 -28.63 58.00
C PRO A 5 -33.53 -27.31 57.58
N THR A 6 -34.20 -26.17 57.74
CA THR A 6 -33.69 -24.84 57.33
C THR A 6 -32.59 -24.27 58.25
N LEU A 7 -32.69 -24.60 59.54
CA LEU A 7 -31.64 -24.20 60.50
C LEU A 7 -30.36 -25.00 60.33
N LEU A 8 -30.42 -26.27 59.92
CA LEU A 8 -29.24 -27.09 59.67
C LEU A 8 -28.48 -26.69 58.43
N THR A 9 -29.21 -26.28 57.40
CA THR A 9 -28.57 -25.79 56.13
C THR A 9 -27.94 -24.42 56.30
N LEU A 10 -28.53 -23.53 57.09
CA LEU A 10 -27.93 -22.24 57.42
C LEU A 10 -26.67 -22.35 58.27
N SER A 11 -26.67 -23.29 59.24
CA SER A 11 -25.51 -23.57 60.10
C SER A 11 -24.34 -24.19 59.32
N LEU A 12 -24.60 -25.06 58.35
CA LEU A 12 -23.60 -25.63 57.49
C LEU A 12 -23.03 -24.59 56.53
N ALA A 13 -23.85 -23.67 55.97
CA ALA A 13 -23.40 -22.60 55.11
C ALA A 13 -22.53 -21.58 55.87
N ALA A 14 -22.88 -21.26 57.11
CA ALA A 14 -22.08 -20.36 57.94
C ALA A 14 -20.74 -20.98 58.36
N ALA A 15 -20.69 -22.27 58.62
CA ALA A 15 -19.44 -22.99 58.93
C ALA A 15 -18.53 -23.09 57.74
N PHE A 16 -19.08 -23.36 56.54
CA PHE A 16 -18.30 -23.39 55.30
C PHE A 16 -17.80 -22.00 54.88
N GLY A 17 -18.59 -20.95 55.04
CA GLY A 17 -18.19 -19.57 54.79
C GLY A 17 -17.10 -19.09 55.76
N GLY A 18 -17.18 -19.47 57.01
CA GLY A 18 -16.16 -19.17 58.03
C GLY A 18 -14.83 -19.87 57.78
N PHE A 19 -14.85 -21.14 57.36
CA PHE A 19 -13.63 -21.88 57.01
C PHE A 19 -12.96 -21.34 55.73
N ALA A 20 -13.75 -20.92 54.73
CA ALA A 20 -13.22 -20.32 53.52
C ALA A 20 -12.58 -18.96 53.81
N ALA A 21 -13.20 -18.14 54.66
CA ALA A 21 -12.66 -16.82 55.01
C ALA A 21 -11.39 -16.92 55.88
N THR A 22 -11.30 -17.87 56.81
CA THR A 22 -10.08 -18.09 57.59
C THR A 22 -8.96 -18.71 56.77
N GLY A 23 -9.28 -19.59 55.81
CA GLY A 23 -8.30 -20.16 54.90
C GLY A 23 -7.70 -19.11 53.94
N VAL A 24 -8.53 -18.19 53.43
CA VAL A 24 -8.06 -17.09 52.58
C VAL A 24 -7.24 -16.09 53.39
N ASN A 25 -7.64 -15.74 54.61
CA ASN A 25 -6.84 -14.83 55.44
C ASN A 25 -5.50 -15.46 55.85
N ALA A 26 -5.48 -16.74 56.28
CA ALA A 26 -4.20 -17.44 56.57
C ALA A 26 -3.30 -17.56 55.32
N TRP A 27 -3.88 -17.67 54.13
CA TRP A 27 -3.11 -17.67 52.87
C TRP A 27 -2.62 -16.27 52.50
N LEU A 28 -3.37 -15.23 52.82
CA LEU A 28 -2.96 -13.83 52.64
C LEU A 28 -1.89 -13.42 53.67
N ASP A 29 -2.02 -13.82 54.92
CA ASP A 29 -1.05 -13.53 55.99
C ASP A 29 0.31 -14.22 55.75
N ASN A 30 0.32 -15.46 55.25
CA ASN A 30 1.56 -16.12 54.83
C ASN A 30 2.25 -15.46 53.60
N ARG A 31 1.57 -14.57 52.87
CA ARG A 31 2.20 -13.75 51.84
C ARG A 31 2.74 -12.41 52.36
N ALA A 32 2.35 -12.00 53.55
CA ALA A 32 2.77 -10.72 54.12
C ALA A 32 4.20 -10.73 54.69
N GLU A 33 4.82 -11.92 54.84
CA GLU A 33 6.21 -12.03 55.25
C GLU A 33 7.22 -12.17 54.10
N ALA A 34 6.75 -12.05 52.82
CA ALA A 34 7.67 -11.81 51.71
C ALA A 34 8.27 -10.42 51.90
N THR A 35 9.55 -10.33 52.20
CA THR A 35 10.33 -9.10 52.14
C THR A 35 9.85 -8.20 51.03
N PRO A 36 9.55 -6.90 51.29
CA PRO A 36 9.13 -6.01 50.25
C PRO A 36 10.18 -6.09 49.13
N PRO A 37 9.75 -6.34 47.86
CA PRO A 37 10.69 -6.28 46.80
C PRO A 37 11.35 -4.88 46.87
N SER A 38 12.65 -4.84 47.03
CA SER A 38 13.44 -3.63 46.85
C SER A 38 12.77 -2.86 45.68
N ASN A 39 12.59 -1.56 45.81
CA ASN A 39 12.08 -0.67 44.78
C ASN A 39 12.87 -0.86 43.45
N ALA A 40 12.71 -2.01 42.83
CA ALA A 40 12.89 -2.16 41.41
C ALA A 40 11.76 -1.34 40.81
N ALA A 41 12.02 -0.06 40.57
CA ALA A 41 11.21 0.76 39.70
C ALA A 41 10.87 -0.16 38.52
N PHE A 42 9.56 -0.38 38.27
CA PHE A 42 9.09 -1.03 37.05
C PHE A 42 9.57 -0.09 35.93
N THR A 43 10.81 -0.28 35.51
CA THR A 43 11.28 0.32 34.28
C THR A 43 10.46 -0.35 33.21
N LEU A 44 9.38 0.33 32.79
CA LEU A 44 8.79 0.06 31.48
C LEU A 44 9.98 -0.10 30.54
N PRO A 45 10.08 -1.21 29.77
CA PRO A 45 11.08 -1.27 28.73
C PRO A 45 10.87 0.02 27.94
N THR A 46 11.83 0.92 27.98
CA THR A 46 11.87 2.07 27.10
C THR A 46 11.59 1.49 25.74
N ALA A 47 10.48 1.92 25.13
CA ALA A 47 10.12 1.53 23.77
C ALA A 47 11.44 1.49 23.00
N ALA A 48 11.73 0.38 22.30
CA ALA A 48 13.02 0.12 21.71
C ALA A 48 13.43 1.36 20.92
N ALA A 49 14.09 2.27 21.59
CA ALA A 49 14.68 3.43 20.95
C ALA A 49 15.66 2.82 19.94
N LEU A 50 15.56 3.24 18.68
CA LEU A 50 16.60 2.95 17.71
C LEU A 50 17.93 3.15 18.43
N PRO A 51 18.90 2.23 18.30
CA PRO A 51 20.15 2.33 19.03
C PRO A 51 20.69 3.74 18.85
N ALA A 52 21.09 4.37 19.95
CA ALA A 52 21.57 5.76 19.93
C ALA A 52 22.75 5.98 18.98
N ALA A 53 23.41 4.87 18.57
CA ALA A 53 24.48 4.88 17.57
C ALA A 53 24.52 3.54 16.83
N VAL A 54 24.80 3.58 15.53
CA VAL A 54 25.13 2.41 14.70
C VAL A 54 26.57 2.59 14.23
N ALA A 55 27.43 1.56 14.46
CA ALA A 55 28.85 1.60 14.16
C ALA A 55 29.59 2.81 14.79
N GLY A 56 29.18 3.23 16.02
CA GLY A 56 29.77 4.34 16.72
C GLY A 56 29.36 5.74 16.28
N GLN A 57 28.47 5.83 15.27
CA GLN A 57 27.87 7.09 14.83
C GLN A 57 26.48 7.27 15.47
N PRO A 58 26.16 8.45 16.04
CA PRO A 58 24.82 8.73 16.54
C PRO A 58 23.81 8.48 15.42
N VAL A 59 22.70 7.79 15.73
CA VAL A 59 21.58 7.71 14.77
C VAL A 59 20.96 9.10 14.70
N PRO A 60 21.08 9.81 13.57
CA PRO A 60 20.57 11.17 13.48
C PRO A 60 19.05 11.14 13.60
N SER A 61 18.49 12.14 14.28
CA SER A 61 17.05 12.38 14.23
C SER A 61 16.59 12.53 12.79
N LEU A 62 15.45 11.93 12.43
CA LEU A 62 14.83 12.11 11.11
C LEU A 62 14.22 13.52 10.92
N ALA A 63 14.12 14.31 12.01
CA ALA A 63 13.48 15.61 11.98
C ALA A 63 14.07 16.59 10.94
N PRO A 64 15.39 16.72 10.75
CA PRO A 64 15.94 17.62 9.72
C PRO A 64 15.56 17.20 8.29
N MET A 65 15.54 15.90 8.00
CA MET A 65 15.11 15.38 6.70
C MET A 65 13.61 15.61 6.49
N LEU A 66 12.80 15.35 7.52
CA LEU A 66 11.36 15.54 7.48
C LEU A 66 10.97 17.01 7.26
N GLN A 67 11.68 17.96 7.88
CA GLN A 67 11.45 19.40 7.64
C GLN A 67 11.60 19.78 6.16
N GLN A 68 12.40 19.07 5.39
CA GLN A 68 12.59 19.28 3.95
C GLN A 68 11.54 18.54 3.11
N ALA A 69 11.18 17.30 3.48
CA ALA A 69 10.30 16.46 2.69
C ALA A 69 8.81 16.73 2.96
N MET A 70 8.42 17.01 4.20
CA MET A 70 7.03 17.20 4.59
C MET A 70 6.31 18.31 3.81
N PRO A 71 6.90 19.48 3.52
CA PRO A 71 6.19 20.54 2.78
C PRO A 71 5.73 20.11 1.38
N ALA A 72 6.37 19.08 0.78
CA ALA A 72 5.97 18.53 -0.49
C ALA A 72 4.79 17.55 -0.41
N VAL A 73 4.41 17.10 0.81
CA VAL A 73 3.30 16.15 1.00
C VAL A 73 2.04 16.92 1.39
N VAL A 74 0.99 16.74 0.62
CA VAL A 74 -0.27 17.48 0.70
C VAL A 74 -1.45 16.57 0.98
N SER A 75 -2.57 17.14 1.46
CA SER A 75 -3.85 16.43 1.52
C SER A 75 -4.60 16.58 0.21
N VAL A 76 -5.20 15.50 -0.27
CA VAL A 76 -6.07 15.49 -1.45
C VAL A 76 -7.48 15.17 -0.98
N ASN A 77 -8.38 16.15 -1.13
CA ASN A 77 -9.76 16.04 -0.74
C ASN A 77 -10.63 16.00 -1.99
N THR A 78 -11.49 15.00 -2.08
CA THR A 78 -12.36 14.81 -3.26
C THR A 78 -13.83 14.81 -2.85
N LYS A 79 -14.68 15.29 -3.75
CA LYS A 79 -16.12 15.27 -3.60
C LYS A 79 -16.74 14.62 -4.82
N GLN A 80 -17.64 13.68 -4.58
CA GLN A 80 -18.46 13.04 -5.60
C GLN A 80 -19.92 13.29 -5.29
N VAL A 81 -20.66 13.80 -6.25
CA VAL A 81 -22.11 14.03 -6.14
C VAL A 81 -22.85 12.82 -6.72
N VAL A 82 -23.31 11.94 -5.86
CA VAL A 82 -24.10 10.76 -6.25
C VAL A 82 -25.57 11.14 -6.30
N ARG A 83 -26.11 11.26 -7.52
CA ARG A 83 -27.55 11.48 -7.72
C ARG A 83 -28.34 10.24 -7.36
N VAL A 84 -29.08 10.30 -6.28
CA VAL A 84 -29.98 9.21 -5.88
C VAL A 84 -31.24 9.27 -6.72
N ARG A 85 -31.37 8.42 -7.75
CA ARG A 85 -32.63 8.21 -8.46
C ARG A 85 -33.61 7.49 -7.54
N ASN A 86 -34.42 8.24 -6.82
CA ASN A 86 -35.53 7.67 -6.06
C ASN A 86 -36.77 7.64 -6.97
N PRO A 87 -37.33 6.45 -7.30
CA PRO A 87 -38.51 6.34 -8.17
C PRO A 87 -39.74 7.13 -7.66
N PHE A 88 -39.81 7.37 -6.35
CA PHE A 88 -40.88 8.13 -5.72
C PHE A 88 -40.82 9.65 -6.00
N PHE A 89 -39.71 10.20 -6.49
CA PHE A 89 -39.60 11.63 -6.82
C PHE A 89 -40.22 12.01 -8.17
N ASN A 90 -40.58 11.04 -9.01
CA ASN A 90 -41.32 11.31 -10.23
C ASN A 90 -42.82 11.57 -9.99
N ASP A 91 -43.31 11.30 -8.77
CA ASP A 91 -44.69 11.55 -8.37
C ASP A 91 -44.80 12.93 -7.69
N PRO A 92 -45.61 13.87 -8.25
CA PRO A 92 -45.79 15.22 -7.67
C PRO A 92 -46.37 15.24 -6.25
N ILE A 93 -47.14 14.20 -5.87
CA ILE A 93 -47.77 14.09 -4.55
C ILE A 93 -46.70 13.68 -3.51
N LEU A 94 -45.88 12.69 -3.82
CA LEU A 94 -44.81 12.21 -2.94
C LEU A 94 -43.72 13.27 -2.77
N ARG A 95 -43.43 14.09 -3.78
CA ARG A 95 -42.52 15.24 -3.68
C ARG A 95 -43.03 16.29 -2.67
N ARG A 96 -44.35 16.48 -2.56
CA ARG A 96 -44.96 17.38 -1.57
C ARG A 96 -44.98 16.83 -0.16
N LEU A 97 -45.13 15.51 -0.01
CA LEU A 97 -45.17 14.83 1.30
C LEU A 97 -43.82 14.66 1.92
N PHE A 98 -42.74 14.58 1.12
CA PHE A 98 -41.37 14.34 1.59
C PHE A 98 -40.37 15.37 1.02
N PRO A 99 -40.51 16.67 1.33
CA PRO A 99 -39.70 17.73 0.74
C PRO A 99 -38.23 17.72 1.19
N GLN A 100 -37.89 16.93 2.21
CA GLN A 100 -36.56 16.95 2.86
C GLN A 100 -35.68 15.75 2.50
N VAL A 101 -36.07 14.88 1.57
CA VAL A 101 -35.19 13.78 1.16
C VAL A 101 -34.13 14.33 0.19
N PRO A 102 -32.82 14.28 0.53
CA PRO A 102 -31.78 14.78 -0.34
C PRO A 102 -31.81 14.06 -1.69
N GLN A 103 -31.81 14.81 -2.79
CA GLN A 103 -31.71 14.26 -4.15
C GLN A 103 -30.29 13.84 -4.48
N ASP A 104 -29.29 14.46 -3.82
CA ASP A 104 -27.88 14.24 -4.06
C ASP A 104 -27.21 13.83 -2.74
N ARG A 105 -26.38 12.80 -2.81
CA ARG A 105 -25.49 12.39 -1.72
C ARG A 105 -24.08 12.83 -2.08
N ILE A 106 -23.45 13.61 -1.22
CA ILE A 106 -22.05 13.96 -1.38
C ILE A 106 -21.21 12.89 -0.67
N ASN A 107 -20.40 12.17 -1.42
CA ASN A 107 -19.36 11.31 -0.90
C ASN A 107 -18.05 12.11 -0.90
N GLU A 108 -17.40 12.18 0.25
CA GLU A 108 -16.08 12.79 0.37
C GLU A 108 -15.05 11.67 0.57
N SER A 109 -13.93 11.76 -0.13
CA SER A 109 -12.78 10.90 0.06
C SER A 109 -11.56 11.74 0.41
N LEU A 110 -10.70 11.17 1.23
CA LEU A 110 -9.50 11.81 1.74
C LEU A 110 -8.29 10.92 1.42
N GLY A 111 -7.27 11.54 0.87
CA GLY A 111 -5.99 10.92 0.61
C GLY A 111 -4.86 11.93 0.73
N SER A 112 -3.71 11.53 0.29
CA SER A 112 -2.50 12.35 0.25
C SER A 112 -2.04 12.56 -1.18
N GLY A 113 -1.13 13.51 -1.37
CA GLY A 113 -0.45 13.75 -2.63
C GLY A 113 0.98 14.19 -2.39
N VAL A 114 1.79 14.15 -3.44
CA VAL A 114 3.20 14.56 -3.40
C VAL A 114 3.48 15.54 -4.51
N ILE A 115 3.94 16.75 -4.19
CA ILE A 115 4.38 17.76 -5.16
C ILE A 115 5.71 17.27 -5.75
N ILE A 116 5.75 17.06 -7.07
CA ILE A 116 6.93 16.56 -7.78
C ILE A 116 7.56 17.62 -8.71
N ASP A 117 6.86 18.72 -8.95
CA ASP A 117 7.34 19.87 -9.72
C ASP A 117 6.65 21.13 -9.20
N ALA A 118 7.39 21.93 -8.44
CA ALA A 118 6.87 23.15 -7.80
C ALA A 118 6.58 24.27 -8.83
N GLN A 119 7.28 24.30 -9.96
CA GLN A 119 7.11 25.32 -11.00
C GLN A 119 5.83 25.09 -11.79
N LYS A 120 5.54 23.82 -12.13
CA LYS A 120 4.34 23.46 -12.88
C LYS A 120 3.15 23.16 -11.96
N GLY A 121 3.38 23.03 -10.65
CA GLY A 121 2.38 22.67 -9.66
C GLY A 121 1.89 21.23 -9.80
N TYR A 122 2.72 20.31 -10.28
CA TYR A 122 2.34 18.91 -10.44
C TYR A 122 2.34 18.17 -9.11
N VAL A 123 1.23 17.50 -8.84
CA VAL A 123 1.02 16.67 -7.65
C VAL A 123 0.68 15.26 -8.09
N LEU A 124 1.46 14.31 -7.62
CA LEU A 124 1.17 12.87 -7.72
C LEU A 124 0.22 12.46 -6.61
N THR A 125 -0.73 11.60 -6.94
CA THR A 125 -1.59 10.89 -5.98
C THR A 125 -1.97 9.53 -6.55
N ASN A 126 -2.78 8.75 -5.83
CA ASN A 126 -3.32 7.52 -6.39
C ASN A 126 -4.56 7.78 -7.24
N HIS A 127 -4.77 6.90 -8.24
CA HIS A 127 -5.99 6.92 -9.06
C HIS A 127 -7.24 6.73 -8.20
N HIS A 128 -7.23 5.73 -7.30
CA HIS A 128 -8.39 5.44 -6.44
C HIS A 128 -8.76 6.60 -5.49
N VAL A 129 -7.85 7.53 -5.19
CA VAL A 129 -8.13 8.72 -4.36
C VAL A 129 -9.01 9.71 -5.12
N ILE A 130 -8.81 9.84 -6.44
CA ILE A 130 -9.53 10.83 -7.27
C ILE A 130 -10.57 10.21 -8.20
N GLU A 131 -10.71 8.89 -8.17
CA GLU A 131 -11.65 8.16 -9.02
C GLU A 131 -13.08 8.66 -8.81
N ASN A 132 -13.78 8.95 -9.92
CA ASN A 132 -15.16 9.47 -9.91
C ASN A 132 -15.38 10.79 -9.14
N ALA A 133 -14.32 11.57 -8.87
CA ALA A 133 -14.43 12.85 -8.20
C ALA A 133 -14.96 13.93 -9.15
N ASP A 134 -15.99 14.66 -8.74
CA ASP A 134 -16.50 15.85 -9.44
C ASP A 134 -15.69 17.12 -9.09
N ASP A 135 -15.08 17.16 -7.89
CA ASP A 135 -14.21 18.23 -7.44
C ASP A 135 -13.03 17.66 -6.67
N VAL A 136 -11.83 18.20 -6.96
CA VAL A 136 -10.58 17.83 -6.29
C VAL A 136 -9.93 19.09 -5.73
N GLN A 137 -9.66 19.07 -4.44
CA GLN A 137 -9.00 20.14 -3.72
C GLN A 137 -7.75 19.62 -3.03
N VAL A 138 -6.72 20.45 -3.01
CA VAL A 138 -5.44 20.14 -2.35
C VAL A 138 -5.22 21.10 -1.22
N THR A 139 -5.00 20.57 -0.01
CA THR A 139 -4.60 21.36 1.16
C THR A 139 -3.11 21.18 1.38
N LEU A 140 -2.38 22.28 1.30
CA LEU A 140 -0.92 22.35 1.49
C LEU A 140 -0.56 22.24 2.97
N GLY A 141 0.71 21.95 3.25
CA GLY A 141 1.23 21.84 4.62
C GLY A 141 1.12 23.15 5.46
N ASP A 142 0.97 24.29 4.81
CA ASP A 142 0.75 25.59 5.45
C ASP A 142 -0.75 25.93 5.67
N GLY A 143 -1.66 25.03 5.34
CA GLY A 143 -3.11 25.15 5.52
C GLY A 143 -3.85 25.81 4.35
N ARG A 144 -3.17 26.29 3.30
CA ARG A 144 -3.83 26.81 2.10
C ARG A 144 -4.53 25.68 1.35
N THR A 145 -5.79 25.89 0.98
CA THR A 145 -6.55 24.95 0.15
C THR A 145 -6.75 25.55 -1.24
N VAL A 146 -6.39 24.80 -2.26
CA VAL A 146 -6.47 25.21 -3.66
C VAL A 146 -7.18 24.15 -4.50
N LYS A 147 -7.89 24.58 -5.52
CA LYS A 147 -8.52 23.68 -6.48
C LYS A 147 -7.47 23.04 -7.38
N ALA A 148 -7.60 21.73 -7.61
CA ALA A 148 -6.73 21.00 -8.52
C ALA A 148 -7.38 20.84 -9.89
N GLU A 149 -6.54 20.83 -10.92
CA GLU A 149 -6.91 20.47 -12.30
C GLU A 149 -6.45 19.03 -12.56
N PHE A 150 -7.34 18.20 -13.08
CA PHE A 150 -7.00 16.84 -13.49
C PHE A 150 -6.15 16.89 -14.77
N ILE A 151 -4.99 16.23 -14.76
CA ILE A 151 -4.10 16.10 -15.92
C ILE A 151 -4.29 14.74 -16.59
N GLY A 152 -4.33 13.68 -15.79
CA GLY A 152 -4.55 12.33 -16.26
C GLY A 152 -4.36 11.31 -15.16
N SER A 153 -4.82 10.08 -15.39
CA SER A 153 -4.59 8.98 -14.47
C SER A 153 -4.47 7.65 -15.19
N ASP A 154 -3.89 6.70 -14.50
CA ASP A 154 -3.72 5.34 -14.94
C ASP A 154 -4.21 4.38 -13.84
N ALA A 155 -5.39 3.79 -14.08
CA ALA A 155 -6.03 2.89 -13.13
C ALA A 155 -5.20 1.62 -12.90
N ASP A 156 -4.50 1.13 -13.92
CA ASP A 156 -3.74 -0.11 -13.84
C ASP A 156 -2.53 -0.01 -12.92
N THR A 157 -1.88 1.16 -12.83
CA THR A 157 -0.78 1.40 -11.89
C THR A 157 -1.20 2.15 -10.63
N ASP A 158 -2.48 2.52 -10.55
CA ASP A 158 -3.04 3.33 -9.46
C ASP A 158 -2.31 4.68 -9.28
N ILE A 159 -1.89 5.32 -10.38
CA ILE A 159 -1.24 6.63 -10.40
C ILE A 159 -2.18 7.67 -11.01
N ALA A 160 -2.23 8.85 -10.40
CA ALA A 160 -2.88 10.02 -10.95
C ALA A 160 -2.00 11.26 -10.83
N LEU A 161 -2.10 12.14 -11.83
CA LEU A 161 -1.43 13.42 -11.88
C LEU A 161 -2.48 14.53 -11.89
N ILE A 162 -2.38 15.44 -10.93
CA ILE A 162 -3.19 16.65 -10.84
C ILE A 162 -2.27 17.87 -10.84
N ARG A 163 -2.81 19.03 -11.13
CA ARG A 163 -2.09 20.30 -11.12
C ARG A 163 -2.77 21.30 -10.20
N ILE A 164 -1.97 21.99 -9.40
CA ILE A 164 -2.41 23.11 -8.56
C ILE A 164 -1.73 24.41 -8.98
N LYS A 165 -2.41 25.52 -8.75
CA LYS A 165 -1.86 26.88 -8.96
C LYS A 165 -1.71 27.55 -7.60
N ALA A 166 -0.50 27.55 -7.07
CA ALA A 166 -0.14 28.20 -5.84
C ALA A 166 1.32 28.64 -5.86
N ASP A 167 1.62 29.71 -5.13
CA ASP A 167 2.99 30.19 -4.97
C ASP A 167 3.69 29.48 -3.81
N ASN A 168 5.02 29.53 -3.78
CA ASN A 168 5.86 28.99 -2.72
C ASN A 168 5.62 27.49 -2.47
N LEU A 169 5.50 26.70 -3.55
CA LEU A 169 5.44 25.27 -3.49
C LEU A 169 6.85 24.69 -3.26
N THR A 170 6.90 23.60 -2.49
CA THR A 170 8.11 22.78 -2.32
C THR A 170 7.89 21.45 -3.02
N ASP A 171 8.81 21.02 -3.87
CA ASP A 171 8.79 19.71 -4.51
C ASP A 171 9.79 18.76 -3.86
N ILE A 172 9.59 17.47 -4.11
CA ILE A 172 10.46 16.40 -3.66
C ILE A 172 11.21 15.78 -4.84
N LYS A 173 12.50 15.51 -4.67
CA LYS A 173 13.30 14.83 -5.70
C LYS A 173 12.98 13.34 -5.74
N LEU A 174 12.80 12.80 -6.95
CA LEU A 174 12.61 11.37 -7.15
C LEU A 174 13.98 10.66 -7.14
N ALA A 175 14.11 9.62 -6.32
CA ALA A 175 15.24 8.71 -6.32
C ALA A 175 15.05 7.60 -7.37
N ASP A 176 16.11 6.85 -7.64
CA ASP A 176 16.05 5.62 -8.43
C ASP A 176 15.56 4.46 -7.56
N SER A 177 14.28 4.10 -7.70
CA SER A 177 13.69 2.99 -6.95
C SER A 177 14.25 1.61 -7.31
N ASN A 178 14.94 1.46 -8.45
CA ASN A 178 15.60 0.20 -8.81
C ASN A 178 16.87 -0.05 -7.96
N ALA A 179 17.42 1.00 -7.35
CA ALA A 179 18.56 0.89 -6.44
C ALA A 179 18.18 0.42 -5.02
N LEU A 180 16.87 0.35 -4.69
CA LEU A 180 16.40 -0.08 -3.38
C LEU A 180 16.69 -1.57 -3.13
N ARG A 181 17.05 -1.85 -1.89
CA ARG A 181 17.33 -3.20 -1.41
C ARG A 181 16.50 -3.50 -0.17
N VAL A 182 16.18 -4.74 0.04
CA VAL A 182 15.58 -5.21 1.30
C VAL A 182 16.50 -4.83 2.47
N GLY A 183 15.92 -4.21 3.49
CA GLY A 183 16.63 -3.68 4.66
C GLY A 183 16.95 -2.19 4.59
N ASP A 184 16.83 -1.52 3.44
CA ASP A 184 17.02 -0.06 3.36
C ASP A 184 15.91 0.64 4.16
N PHE A 185 16.29 1.65 4.96
CA PHE A 185 15.34 2.44 5.74
C PHE A 185 14.48 3.32 4.87
N VAL A 186 13.19 3.36 5.16
CA VAL A 186 12.21 4.22 4.49
C VAL A 186 11.26 4.88 5.48
N VAL A 187 10.71 6.01 5.09
CA VAL A 187 9.76 6.78 5.87
C VAL A 187 8.52 7.04 5.01
N ALA A 188 7.37 6.64 5.51
CA ALA A 188 6.09 6.93 4.87
C ALA A 188 5.52 8.23 5.46
N ILE A 189 5.14 9.16 4.59
CA ILE A 189 4.57 10.46 4.93
C ILE A 189 3.21 10.57 4.24
N GLY A 190 2.19 10.92 5.01
CA GLY A 190 0.85 11.22 4.51
C GLY A 190 0.25 12.43 5.19
N ASN A 191 -0.83 12.96 4.62
CA ASN A 191 -1.59 14.09 5.17
C ASN A 191 -3.10 13.81 5.12
N PRO A 192 -3.59 12.81 5.87
CA PRO A 192 -4.95 12.28 5.70
C PRO A 192 -6.07 13.28 5.96
N PHE A 193 -5.83 14.32 6.78
CA PHE A 193 -6.89 15.26 7.21
C PHE A 193 -6.57 16.71 6.93
N GLY A 194 -5.44 17.02 6.29
CA GLY A 194 -5.03 18.39 5.99
C GLY A 194 -4.60 19.24 7.20
N PHE A 195 -4.67 18.69 8.41
CA PHE A 195 -4.30 19.43 9.65
C PHE A 195 -2.92 19.06 10.16
N THR A 196 -2.60 17.77 10.17
CA THR A 196 -1.32 17.24 10.65
C THR A 196 -0.86 16.09 9.77
N GLN A 197 0.37 16.20 9.31
CA GLN A 197 0.98 15.13 8.56
C GLN A 197 1.32 13.95 9.49
N THR A 198 1.10 12.74 9.00
CA THR A 198 1.45 11.51 9.70
C THR A 198 2.74 10.96 9.11
N VAL A 199 3.68 10.62 9.98
CA VAL A 199 4.98 10.06 9.62
C VAL A 199 5.13 8.71 10.29
N THR A 200 5.47 7.69 9.51
CA THR A 200 5.83 6.37 10.02
C THR A 200 7.14 5.93 9.39
N SER A 201 7.93 5.13 10.09
CA SER A 201 9.22 4.65 9.60
C SER A 201 9.29 3.14 9.64
N GLY A 202 10.09 2.57 8.76
CA GLY A 202 10.33 1.15 8.63
C GLY A 202 11.46 0.87 7.66
N ILE A 203 11.45 -0.32 7.10
CA ILE A 203 12.42 -0.77 6.10
C ILE A 203 11.71 -1.26 4.83
N VAL A 204 12.44 -1.38 3.76
CA VAL A 204 12.02 -2.14 2.58
C VAL A 204 12.01 -3.62 2.96
N SER A 205 10.83 -4.23 3.01
CA SER A 205 10.64 -5.66 3.34
C SER A 205 10.76 -6.55 2.10
N ALA A 206 10.37 -6.04 0.92
CA ALA A 206 10.53 -6.68 -0.38
C ALA A 206 10.49 -5.64 -1.50
N VAL A 207 11.06 -5.98 -2.66
CA VAL A 207 10.95 -5.24 -3.92
C VAL A 207 10.35 -6.14 -4.99
N GLY A 208 9.69 -5.53 -5.99
CA GLY A 208 9.10 -6.30 -7.10
C GLY A 208 7.89 -7.13 -6.69
N ARG A 209 7.16 -6.73 -5.65
CA ARG A 209 6.01 -7.50 -5.15
C ARG A 209 4.88 -7.48 -6.17
N SER A 210 4.42 -8.67 -6.55
CA SER A 210 3.32 -8.89 -7.50
C SER A 210 2.43 -10.05 -7.04
N GLY A 211 1.40 -10.40 -7.82
CA GLY A 211 0.49 -11.52 -7.50
C GLY A 211 -0.58 -11.16 -6.47
N ILE A 212 -0.81 -9.89 -6.19
CA ILE A 212 -1.89 -9.42 -5.30
C ILE A 212 -3.16 -9.28 -6.16
N ARG A 213 -4.17 -10.09 -5.86
CA ARG A 213 -5.43 -10.09 -6.62
C ARG A 213 -6.15 -8.74 -6.54
N GLY A 214 -6.69 -8.30 -7.68
CA GLY A 214 -7.50 -7.07 -7.75
C GLY A 214 -6.73 -5.78 -7.95
N LEU A 215 -5.39 -5.85 -8.06
CA LEU A 215 -4.55 -4.73 -8.44
C LEU A 215 -4.01 -4.97 -9.86
N GLY A 216 -3.88 -3.90 -10.66
CA GLY A 216 -3.40 -3.96 -12.03
C GLY A 216 -1.90 -4.29 -12.16
N TYR A 217 -1.13 -3.44 -12.83
CA TYR A 217 0.32 -3.65 -12.96
C TYR A 217 1.03 -3.48 -11.63
N GLN A 218 1.73 -4.53 -11.20
CA GLN A 218 2.29 -4.66 -9.86
C GLN A 218 3.81 -4.79 -9.92
N ASN A 219 4.48 -3.88 -9.25
CA ASN A 219 5.92 -3.94 -8.98
C ASN A 219 6.18 -3.25 -7.63
N PHE A 220 5.36 -3.59 -6.62
CA PHE A 220 5.34 -2.83 -5.38
C PHE A 220 6.62 -2.96 -4.57
N ILE A 221 6.99 -1.87 -3.92
CA ILE A 221 7.86 -1.85 -2.76
C ILE A 221 7.00 -2.26 -1.57
N GLN A 222 7.36 -3.33 -0.88
CA GLN A 222 6.75 -3.71 0.38
C GLN A 222 7.56 -3.11 1.53
N THR A 223 6.88 -2.55 2.53
CA THR A 223 7.49 -1.97 3.73
C THR A 223 6.68 -2.31 4.97
N ASP A 224 7.34 -2.36 6.12
CA ASP A 224 6.71 -2.43 7.45
C ASP A 224 6.43 -1.04 8.05
N ALA A 225 6.90 0.05 7.40
CA ALA A 225 6.40 1.39 7.70
C ALA A 225 4.87 1.40 7.61
N SER A 226 4.18 1.86 8.65
CA SER A 226 2.73 1.75 8.73
C SER A 226 2.04 2.62 7.69
N ILE A 227 1.41 1.99 6.69
CA ILE A 227 0.54 2.62 5.70
C ILE A 227 -0.90 2.37 6.12
N ASN A 228 -1.64 3.42 6.43
CA ASN A 228 -3.02 3.40 6.89
C ASN A 228 -3.90 4.23 5.94
N PRO A 229 -5.24 4.08 5.99
CA PRO A 229 -6.16 4.93 5.24
C PRO A 229 -5.83 6.41 5.40
N GLY A 230 -5.77 7.13 4.28
CA GLY A 230 -5.36 8.52 4.19
C GLY A 230 -3.88 8.76 3.86
N ASN A 231 -2.99 7.80 4.07
CA ASN A 231 -1.60 7.88 3.59
C ASN A 231 -1.49 7.55 2.08
N SER A 232 -2.53 6.96 1.47
CA SER A 232 -2.59 6.68 0.03
C SER A 232 -2.35 7.94 -0.79
N GLY A 233 -1.47 7.86 -1.78
CA GLY A 233 -1.00 8.99 -2.59
C GLY A 233 0.14 9.79 -1.97
N GLY A 234 0.48 9.56 -0.70
CA GLY A 234 1.58 10.19 0.01
C GLY A 234 2.94 9.59 -0.36
N ALA A 235 4.00 10.15 0.23
CA ALA A 235 5.38 9.81 -0.08
C ALA A 235 5.89 8.61 0.72
N LEU A 236 6.62 7.70 0.07
CA LEU A 236 7.63 6.85 0.69
C LEU A 236 9.00 7.44 0.35
N VAL A 237 9.79 7.83 1.35
CA VAL A 237 11.06 8.49 1.15
C VAL A 237 12.22 7.70 1.77
N ASN A 238 13.43 7.87 1.22
CA ASN A 238 14.66 7.38 1.80
C ASN A 238 15.18 8.33 2.90
N LEU A 239 16.29 7.99 3.55
CA LEU A 239 16.89 8.81 4.60
C LEU A 239 17.48 10.15 4.09
N GLN A 240 17.62 10.33 2.77
CA GLN A 240 17.98 11.58 2.13
C GLN A 240 16.77 12.48 1.82
N GLY A 241 15.55 12.03 2.19
CA GLY A 241 14.31 12.75 1.92
C GLY A 241 13.87 12.69 0.45
N GLN A 242 14.42 11.76 -0.33
CA GLN A 242 14.06 11.59 -1.75
C GLN A 242 12.93 10.58 -1.89
N LEU A 243 12.02 10.82 -2.82
CA LEU A 243 10.87 9.96 -3.11
C LEU A 243 11.31 8.65 -3.75
N VAL A 244 11.09 7.54 -3.08
CA VAL A 244 11.37 6.18 -3.58
C VAL A 244 10.08 5.46 -4.01
N GLY A 245 8.92 5.93 -3.52
CA GLY A 245 7.62 5.37 -3.92
C GLY A 245 6.45 6.23 -3.49
N ILE A 246 5.26 5.88 -4.01
CA ILE A 246 3.97 6.45 -3.64
C ILE A 246 3.22 5.43 -2.80
N ASN A 247 2.88 5.79 -1.58
CA ASN A 247 2.08 4.92 -0.70
C ASN A 247 0.74 4.63 -1.36
N THR A 248 0.32 3.35 -1.43
CA THR A 248 -0.96 3.03 -2.08
C THR A 248 -1.89 2.22 -1.21
N ALA A 249 -1.45 1.11 -0.64
CA ALA A 249 -2.31 0.20 0.08
C ALA A 249 -1.59 -0.48 1.25
N SER A 250 -2.36 -1.01 2.19
CA SER A 250 -1.89 -2.05 3.11
C SER A 250 -2.63 -3.34 2.81
N PHE A 251 -1.89 -4.45 2.74
CA PHE A 251 -2.52 -5.75 2.61
C PHE A 251 -2.92 -6.27 4.00
N ASN A 252 -4.21 -6.45 4.20
CA ASN A 252 -4.75 -7.10 5.40
C ASN A 252 -5.83 -8.10 4.97
N PRO A 253 -5.68 -9.41 5.28
CA PRO A 253 -6.68 -10.42 4.94
C PRO A 253 -8.07 -10.16 5.53
N GLN A 254 -8.16 -9.37 6.59
CA GLN A 254 -9.42 -8.97 7.25
C GLN A 254 -10.05 -7.72 6.62
N GLY A 255 -9.47 -7.21 5.53
CA GLY A 255 -9.92 -6.02 4.80
C GLY A 255 -9.14 -4.75 5.18
N SER A 256 -9.18 -3.75 4.30
CA SER A 256 -8.43 -2.50 4.41
C SER A 256 -8.75 -1.69 5.68
N MET A 257 -9.95 -1.85 6.23
CA MET A 257 -10.39 -1.18 7.47
C MET A 257 -9.79 -1.78 8.75
N ALA A 258 -9.20 -2.98 8.68
CA ALA A 258 -8.62 -3.65 9.84
C ALA A 258 -7.22 -3.11 10.24
N GLY A 259 -6.73 -2.08 9.55
CA GLY A 259 -5.45 -1.43 9.83
C GLY A 259 -4.24 -2.17 9.28
N ASN A 260 -3.06 -1.56 9.45
CA ASN A 260 -1.79 -2.09 8.97
C ASN A 260 -1.29 -3.23 9.88
N ILE A 261 -0.80 -4.31 9.28
CA ILE A 261 -0.19 -5.48 9.95
C ILE A 261 1.30 -5.65 9.58
N GLY A 262 1.98 -4.57 9.16
CA GLY A 262 3.37 -4.61 8.69
C GLY A 262 3.51 -4.98 7.20
N LEU A 263 2.44 -4.92 6.41
CA LEU A 263 2.41 -5.20 4.98
C LEU A 263 1.94 -3.97 4.20
N GLY A 264 2.70 -2.88 4.28
CA GLY A 264 2.51 -1.68 3.48
C GLY A 264 3.04 -1.85 2.06
N LEU A 265 2.37 -1.26 1.09
CA LEU A 265 2.72 -1.30 -0.33
C LEU A 265 2.87 0.12 -0.87
N ALA A 266 3.93 0.33 -1.66
CA ALA A 266 4.14 1.58 -2.37
C ALA A 266 4.50 1.32 -3.84
N ILE A 267 4.03 2.20 -4.71
CA ILE A 267 4.34 2.18 -6.15
C ILE A 267 5.73 2.79 -6.34
N PRO A 268 6.66 2.10 -7.01
CA PRO A 268 8.03 2.60 -7.19
C PRO A 268 8.10 3.96 -7.92
N SER A 269 9.02 4.83 -7.49
CA SER A 269 9.19 6.17 -8.07
C SER A 269 9.54 6.14 -9.57
N ASN A 270 10.30 5.14 -10.05
CA ASN A 270 10.60 4.99 -11.47
C ASN A 270 9.36 4.67 -12.30
N LEU A 271 8.47 3.82 -11.78
CA LEU A 271 7.17 3.55 -12.41
C LEU A 271 6.31 4.82 -12.43
N ALA A 272 6.20 5.51 -11.30
CA ALA A 272 5.45 6.76 -11.23
C ALA A 272 5.98 7.81 -12.20
N ARG A 273 7.31 7.96 -12.33
CA ARG A 273 7.95 8.87 -13.30
C ARG A 273 7.54 8.53 -14.74
N ASN A 274 7.62 7.25 -15.13
CA ASN A 274 7.25 6.81 -16.48
C ASN A 274 5.79 7.13 -16.80
N VAL A 275 4.89 6.85 -15.85
CA VAL A 275 3.46 7.17 -15.98
C VAL A 275 3.25 8.68 -16.15
N VAL A 276 3.87 9.50 -15.29
CA VAL A 276 3.77 10.97 -15.35
C VAL A 276 4.25 11.50 -16.69
N GLU A 277 5.41 11.05 -17.19
CA GLU A 277 5.93 11.47 -18.48
C GLU A 277 4.95 11.20 -19.63
N GLN A 278 4.30 10.04 -19.60
CA GLN A 278 3.28 9.70 -20.60
C GLN A 278 2.01 10.53 -20.43
N LEU A 279 1.51 10.72 -19.20
CA LEU A 279 0.32 11.53 -18.94
C LEU A 279 0.52 12.99 -19.37
N VAL A 280 1.70 13.57 -19.11
CA VAL A 280 2.03 14.96 -19.52
C VAL A 280 2.16 15.09 -21.03
N THR A 281 2.75 14.09 -21.71
CA THR A 281 3.05 14.19 -23.14
C THR A 281 1.93 13.71 -24.05
N LYS A 282 1.19 12.69 -23.62
CA LYS A 282 0.19 11.99 -24.43
C LYS A 282 -1.23 12.07 -23.84
N GLY A 283 -1.38 12.46 -22.58
CA GLY A 283 -2.65 12.45 -21.85
C GLY A 283 -3.14 11.04 -21.43
N VAL A 284 -2.44 9.99 -21.85
CA VAL A 284 -2.80 8.60 -21.61
C VAL A 284 -1.54 7.73 -21.50
N VAL A 285 -1.60 6.69 -20.68
CA VAL A 285 -0.52 5.70 -20.58
C VAL A 285 -0.72 4.63 -21.66
N VAL A 286 0.27 4.46 -22.52
CA VAL A 286 0.30 3.45 -23.57
C VAL A 286 1.30 2.37 -23.19
N ARG A 287 0.83 1.11 -23.17
CA ARG A 287 1.67 -0.05 -22.86
C ARG A 287 1.93 -0.87 -24.10
N GLY A 288 3.17 -1.39 -24.20
CA GLY A 288 3.50 -2.41 -25.15
C GLY A 288 3.06 -3.79 -24.68
N THR A 289 2.98 -4.71 -25.63
CA THR A 289 2.87 -6.13 -25.35
C THR A 289 3.77 -6.90 -26.30
N LEU A 290 4.36 -7.97 -25.82
CA LEU A 290 5.09 -8.95 -26.66
C LEU A 290 4.12 -9.79 -27.49
N GLY A 291 2.83 -9.80 -27.14
CA GLY A 291 1.80 -10.62 -27.79
C GLY A 291 1.85 -12.08 -27.34
N LEU A 292 2.07 -12.30 -26.06
CA LEU A 292 2.08 -13.60 -25.42
C LEU A 292 0.85 -13.77 -24.51
N GLU A 293 0.20 -14.93 -24.60
CA GLU A 293 -0.67 -15.41 -23.54
C GLU A 293 0.13 -16.42 -22.71
N THR A 294 0.11 -16.23 -21.40
CA THR A 294 0.95 -17.02 -20.49
C THR A 294 0.15 -17.50 -19.28
N GLN A 295 0.63 -18.58 -18.67
CA GLN A 295 0.08 -19.10 -17.43
C GLN A 295 1.21 -19.52 -16.48
N ASN A 296 0.87 -19.67 -15.20
CA ASN A 296 1.78 -20.16 -14.19
C ASN A 296 2.03 -21.66 -14.37
N LEU A 297 3.25 -22.08 -14.06
CA LEU A 297 3.63 -23.49 -14.05
C LEU A 297 2.94 -24.22 -12.88
N THR A 298 2.50 -25.44 -13.15
CA THR A 298 2.02 -26.37 -12.12
C THR A 298 2.96 -27.58 -12.03
N GLN A 299 2.94 -28.27 -10.88
CA GLN A 299 3.79 -29.43 -10.66
C GLN A 299 3.65 -30.51 -11.75
N GLN A 300 2.43 -30.67 -12.28
CA GLN A 300 2.13 -31.65 -13.33
C GLN A 300 2.77 -31.31 -14.69
N MET A 301 3.06 -30.04 -14.94
CA MET A 301 3.63 -29.57 -16.23
C MET A 301 5.14 -29.71 -16.29
N LEU A 302 5.84 -29.69 -15.12
CA LEU A 302 7.31 -29.65 -15.08
C LEU A 302 7.98 -30.74 -15.88
N GLN A 303 7.53 -31.99 -15.72
CA GLN A 303 8.12 -33.14 -16.38
C GLN A 303 7.96 -33.08 -17.90
N GLY A 304 6.76 -32.68 -18.38
CA GLY A 304 6.47 -32.57 -19.81
C GLY A 304 7.20 -31.42 -20.50
N LEU A 305 7.56 -30.37 -19.76
CA LEU A 305 8.29 -29.20 -20.26
C LEU A 305 9.81 -29.30 -20.06
N GLY A 306 10.29 -30.32 -19.38
CA GLY A 306 11.70 -30.51 -19.09
C GLY A 306 12.28 -29.43 -18.17
N VAL A 307 11.46 -28.85 -17.27
CA VAL A 307 11.86 -27.85 -16.29
C VAL A 307 11.73 -28.39 -14.87
N ASP A 308 12.61 -27.96 -13.97
CA ASP A 308 12.74 -28.46 -12.60
C ASP A 308 12.20 -27.49 -11.55
N SER A 309 11.61 -26.37 -11.97
CA SER A 309 11.15 -25.30 -11.12
C SER A 309 9.77 -24.80 -11.53
N LEU A 310 8.94 -24.45 -10.55
CA LEU A 310 7.64 -23.76 -10.76
C LEU A 310 7.80 -22.31 -11.17
N ARG A 311 9.03 -21.79 -11.24
CA ARG A 311 9.32 -20.41 -11.61
C ARG A 311 9.41 -20.26 -13.11
N GLY A 312 8.74 -19.22 -13.62
CA GLY A 312 8.65 -18.91 -15.05
C GLY A 312 7.23 -18.72 -15.51
N ALA A 313 7.08 -18.21 -16.72
CA ALA A 313 5.81 -18.05 -17.41
C ALA A 313 5.72 -19.01 -18.58
N LEU A 314 4.78 -19.97 -18.55
CA LEU A 314 4.51 -20.86 -19.66
C LEU A 314 3.75 -20.12 -20.75
N VAL A 315 4.29 -20.07 -21.95
CA VAL A 315 3.62 -19.53 -23.14
C VAL A 315 2.55 -20.52 -23.61
N THR A 316 1.29 -20.10 -23.56
CA THR A 316 0.15 -20.91 -24.03
C THR A 316 -0.24 -20.56 -25.45
N ARG A 317 -0.07 -19.27 -25.84
CA ARG A 317 -0.35 -18.79 -27.19
C ARG A 317 0.57 -17.62 -27.55
N VAL A 318 0.93 -17.53 -28.82
CA VAL A 318 1.66 -16.42 -29.43
C VAL A 318 0.74 -15.76 -30.45
N LEU A 319 0.49 -14.46 -30.32
CA LEU A 319 -0.38 -13.74 -31.22
C LEU A 319 0.29 -13.54 -32.59
N PRO A 320 -0.40 -13.83 -33.70
CA PRO A 320 0.15 -13.61 -35.04
C PRO A 320 0.56 -12.14 -35.25
N GLY A 321 1.71 -11.91 -35.89
CA GLY A 321 2.22 -10.58 -36.17
C GLY A 321 2.79 -9.82 -34.96
N SER A 322 2.87 -10.46 -33.81
CA SER A 322 3.45 -9.87 -32.60
C SER A 322 4.99 -9.90 -32.61
N ALA A 323 5.59 -9.11 -31.70
CA ALA A 323 7.04 -9.11 -31.49
C ALA A 323 7.56 -10.50 -31.08
N ALA A 324 6.86 -11.20 -30.22
CA ALA A 324 7.19 -12.57 -29.83
C ALA A 324 7.11 -13.56 -30.99
N ALA A 325 6.12 -13.43 -31.86
CA ALA A 325 6.03 -14.25 -33.08
C ALA A 325 7.22 -14.00 -34.02
N ALA A 326 7.59 -12.74 -34.25
CA ALA A 326 8.73 -12.36 -35.05
C ALA A 326 10.06 -12.86 -34.45
N ALA A 327 10.16 -12.91 -33.12
CA ALA A 327 11.32 -13.44 -32.39
C ALA A 327 11.40 -14.96 -32.40
N GLY A 328 10.36 -15.66 -32.85
CA GLY A 328 10.31 -17.13 -32.90
C GLY A 328 9.94 -17.79 -31.56
N VAL A 329 9.26 -17.09 -30.67
CA VAL A 329 8.65 -17.69 -29.47
C VAL A 329 7.53 -18.64 -29.89
N GLN A 330 7.37 -19.75 -29.19
CA GLN A 330 6.41 -20.80 -29.49
C GLN A 330 5.57 -21.17 -28.27
N PRO A 331 4.32 -21.63 -28.46
CA PRO A 331 3.59 -22.28 -27.37
C PRO A 331 4.40 -23.46 -26.82
N GLY A 332 4.44 -23.59 -25.48
CA GLY A 332 5.27 -24.55 -24.77
C GLY A 332 6.60 -23.99 -24.26
N ASP A 333 7.04 -22.83 -24.73
CA ASP A 333 8.21 -22.15 -24.17
C ASP A 333 7.92 -21.71 -22.72
N VAL A 334 8.92 -21.79 -21.85
CA VAL A 334 8.87 -21.26 -20.49
C VAL A 334 9.81 -20.07 -20.41
N VAL A 335 9.26 -18.86 -20.27
CA VAL A 335 10.05 -17.63 -20.07
C VAL A 335 10.55 -17.59 -18.63
N VAL A 336 11.87 -17.51 -18.43
CA VAL A 336 12.53 -17.52 -17.11
C VAL A 336 13.22 -16.20 -16.78
N ALA A 337 13.51 -15.36 -17.79
CA ALA A 337 13.97 -13.99 -17.59
C ALA A 337 13.62 -13.10 -18.80
N ALA A 338 13.57 -11.78 -18.58
CA ALA A 338 13.38 -10.74 -19.59
C ALA A 338 14.38 -9.61 -19.32
N ASN A 339 15.29 -9.30 -20.28
CA ASN A 339 16.41 -8.37 -20.11
C ASN A 339 17.20 -8.63 -18.81
N ASP A 340 17.59 -9.88 -18.57
CA ASP A 340 18.29 -10.38 -17.38
C ASP A 340 17.49 -10.24 -16.05
N GLN A 341 16.29 -9.63 -16.08
CA GLN A 341 15.39 -9.62 -14.94
C GLN A 341 14.63 -10.95 -14.86
N ARG A 342 14.70 -11.60 -13.71
CA ARG A 342 14.07 -12.90 -13.49
C ARG A 342 12.55 -12.81 -13.60
N VAL A 343 11.96 -13.80 -14.27
CA VAL A 343 10.51 -13.99 -14.41
C VAL A 343 10.13 -15.21 -13.54
N ASP A 344 9.41 -14.97 -12.46
CA ASP A 344 8.99 -16.01 -11.52
C ASP A 344 7.56 -16.52 -11.77
N SER A 345 6.73 -15.78 -12.54
CA SER A 345 5.34 -16.11 -12.85
C SER A 345 4.85 -15.46 -14.14
N ALA A 346 3.67 -15.87 -14.62
CA ALA A 346 2.99 -15.23 -15.76
C ALA A 346 2.67 -13.75 -15.48
N GLU A 347 2.21 -13.44 -14.25
CA GLU A 347 1.93 -12.07 -13.84
C GLU A 347 3.22 -11.23 -13.81
N ALA A 348 4.36 -11.81 -13.39
CA ALA A 348 5.64 -11.10 -13.39
C ALA A 348 6.07 -10.71 -14.80
N LEU A 349 5.88 -11.62 -15.80
CA LEU A 349 6.16 -11.31 -17.20
C LEU A 349 5.21 -10.23 -17.74
N HIS A 350 3.91 -10.35 -17.48
CA HIS A 350 2.92 -9.36 -17.90
C HIS A 350 3.22 -7.98 -17.32
N ASN A 351 3.55 -7.90 -16.03
CA ASN A 351 3.96 -6.66 -15.39
C ASN A 351 5.24 -6.09 -16.03
N TYR A 352 6.22 -6.95 -16.32
CA TYR A 352 7.44 -6.54 -16.98
C TYR A 352 7.15 -5.91 -18.36
N GLU A 353 6.34 -6.57 -19.19
CA GLU A 353 5.92 -6.07 -20.50
C GLU A 353 5.28 -4.68 -20.42
N GLY A 354 4.30 -4.54 -19.53
CA GLY A 354 3.52 -3.30 -19.39
C GLY A 354 4.33 -2.10 -18.90
N LEU A 355 5.49 -2.33 -18.32
CA LEU A 355 6.41 -1.29 -17.85
C LEU A 355 7.44 -0.87 -18.91
N GLN A 356 7.56 -1.62 -20.02
CA GLN A 356 8.50 -1.29 -21.08
C GLN A 356 7.94 -0.19 -21.98
N ALA A 357 8.83 0.67 -22.47
CA ALA A 357 8.44 1.64 -23.49
C ALA A 357 8.04 0.92 -24.79
N VAL A 358 6.97 1.37 -25.44
CA VAL A 358 6.52 0.81 -26.72
C VAL A 358 7.64 0.94 -27.77
N GLY A 359 7.97 -0.16 -28.42
CA GLY A 359 9.06 -0.24 -29.42
C GLY A 359 10.43 -0.55 -28.80
N SER A 360 10.54 -0.71 -27.49
CA SER A 360 11.79 -1.20 -26.88
C SER A 360 11.99 -2.69 -27.16
N ALA A 361 13.23 -3.09 -27.41
CA ALA A 361 13.56 -4.48 -27.58
C ALA A 361 13.68 -5.21 -26.24
N VAL A 362 13.11 -6.41 -26.17
CA VAL A 362 13.15 -7.27 -24.96
C VAL A 362 13.86 -8.57 -25.31
N THR A 363 14.93 -8.89 -24.59
CA THR A 363 15.60 -10.18 -24.68
C THR A 363 14.92 -11.15 -23.69
N LEU A 364 14.36 -12.23 -24.21
CA LEU A 364 13.74 -13.28 -23.44
C LEU A 364 14.68 -14.46 -23.26
N ASP A 365 14.97 -14.86 -22.02
CA ASP A 365 15.57 -16.13 -21.71
C ASP A 365 14.46 -17.14 -21.52
N ILE A 366 14.41 -18.16 -22.36
CA ILE A 366 13.38 -19.18 -22.34
C ILE A 366 13.96 -20.59 -22.15
N ARG A 367 13.09 -21.51 -21.77
CA ARG A 367 13.34 -22.95 -21.84
C ARG A 367 12.39 -23.54 -22.87
N ARG A 368 12.94 -24.21 -23.88
CA ARG A 368 12.21 -25.00 -24.90
C ARG A 368 12.67 -26.43 -24.82
N ASP A 369 11.77 -27.36 -24.52
CA ASP A 369 12.10 -28.78 -24.29
C ASP A 369 13.26 -28.96 -23.30
N GLY A 370 13.25 -28.17 -22.21
CA GLY A 370 14.29 -28.15 -21.19
C GLY A 370 15.59 -27.40 -21.57
N LYS A 371 15.80 -27.06 -22.85
CA LYS A 371 17.03 -26.40 -23.32
C LYS A 371 16.93 -24.87 -23.21
N PRO A 372 18.00 -24.18 -22.76
CA PRO A 372 18.04 -22.73 -22.72
C PRO A 372 18.14 -22.13 -24.11
N LEU A 373 17.39 -21.06 -24.36
CA LEU A 373 17.40 -20.29 -25.59
C LEU A 373 17.20 -18.81 -25.27
N LYS A 374 17.90 -17.90 -25.98
CA LYS A 374 17.69 -16.46 -25.90
C LYS A 374 17.07 -15.96 -27.19
N LEU A 375 15.95 -15.22 -27.06
CA LEU A 375 15.21 -14.62 -28.17
C LEU A 375 15.09 -13.12 -27.95
N LYS A 376 15.13 -12.34 -29.02
CA LYS A 376 14.99 -10.88 -28.96
C LYS A 376 13.68 -10.50 -29.65
N ALA A 377 12.73 -10.00 -28.86
CA ALA A 377 11.42 -9.55 -29.28
C ALA A 377 11.31 -8.02 -29.26
#